data_b23d0c8db6365222d62f4f7db0c26059
#
_entry.id   b23d0c8db6365222d62f4f7db0c26059
#
_cell.length_a   1.000
_cell.length_b   1.000
_cell.length_c   1.000
_cell.angle_alpha   90.00
_cell.angle_beta   90.00
_cell.angle_gamma   90.00
#
_symmetry.space_group_name_H-M   'P 1'
#
loop_
_entity.id
_entity.type
_entity.pdbx_description
1 polymer ?
#
loop_
_entity_poly.entity_id
_entity_poly.type
_entity_poly.pdbx_seq_one_letter_code
_entity_poly.pdbx_strand_id
1 'polypeptide(L)'
;MVAHMEDLISFTIGQPDFPTPEHVKNAGIAAIDNDFTSYTHNAGTIELRKAACDFVAKKYGLDYVPESEVIVTMGASEAIDIAFRTILAEGLEVILPGPIYPGYEPIIQMMGAVPVHVDIRENQFRFTLEMIKPYITDKTRCIVLPYPSNPTGVSLSKEELKEIADFLKDKDIFILADEIYSELTFDQKHVSIASFLKEKTIVINGLSKSHSMTGWRIGFLFAPENITNHILKVHQYNVSCANSIAQKAAYEALTAGFDDALTMKKEYIKRREYVYNRLTSMGFYVVKPDGAFYFFVKIPKSIPLNSFDFALKLVNETKVAVVPGSAFSNYGEGYFRLSFACSMETLEIGLNRMEHYIKKWS
;
A
#
# COMPACT_ATOMS: atom_id res chain seq x y z
N MET A 1 -23.95 -2.41 1.33
CA MET A 1 -25.03 -1.44 1.17
C MET A 1 -25.24 -1.00 -0.28
N VAL A 2 -24.21 -0.94 -1.12
CA VAL A 2 -24.31 -0.43 -2.51
C VAL A 2 -24.19 -1.50 -3.62
N ALA A 3 -23.92 -2.76 -3.29
CA ALA A 3 -23.59 -3.84 -4.25
C ALA A 3 -24.71 -4.21 -5.24
N HIS A 4 -25.94 -3.75 -5.01
CA HIS A 4 -27.11 -4.05 -5.85
C HIS A 4 -27.70 -2.81 -6.54
N MET A 5 -27.01 -1.67 -6.51
CA MET A 5 -27.47 -0.46 -7.21
C MET A 5 -27.18 -0.57 -8.70
N GLU A 6 -28.19 -0.40 -9.53
CA GLU A 6 -28.03 -0.25 -10.96
C GLU A 6 -27.30 1.06 -11.29
N ASP A 7 -26.49 1.08 -12.35
CA ASP A 7 -25.69 2.23 -12.83
C ASP A 7 -24.69 2.80 -11.77
N LEU A 8 -24.25 1.96 -10.82
CA LEU A 8 -23.29 2.36 -9.80
C LEU A 8 -21.90 2.57 -10.42
N ILE A 9 -21.35 3.74 -10.21
CA ILE A 9 -19.93 4.03 -10.46
C ILE A 9 -19.16 3.94 -9.14
N SER A 10 -18.20 3.02 -9.07
CA SER A 10 -17.44 2.77 -7.84
C SER A 10 -16.03 3.30 -7.94
N PHE A 11 -15.74 4.34 -7.14
CA PHE A 11 -14.38 4.83 -6.87
C PHE A 11 -13.83 4.31 -5.53
N THR A 12 -14.36 3.17 -5.05
CA THR A 12 -13.95 2.58 -3.77
C THR A 12 -12.86 1.52 -3.92
N ILE A 13 -12.64 0.99 -5.11
CA ILE A 13 -11.85 -0.21 -5.36
C ILE A 13 -10.36 0.09 -5.19
N GLY A 14 -9.67 -0.76 -4.43
CA GLY A 14 -8.24 -0.66 -4.13
C GLY A 14 -7.40 -1.66 -4.94
N GLN A 15 -7.73 -1.91 -6.21
CA GLN A 15 -6.97 -2.78 -7.09
C GLN A 15 -6.84 -2.17 -8.49
N PRO A 16 -5.78 -2.52 -9.25
CA PRO A 16 -5.66 -2.12 -10.64
C PRO A 16 -6.85 -2.61 -11.47
N ASP A 17 -7.26 -1.81 -12.45
CA ASP A 17 -8.29 -2.15 -13.45
C ASP A 17 -7.69 -2.82 -14.70
N PHE A 18 -6.42 -3.12 -14.68
CA PHE A 18 -5.71 -3.86 -15.71
C PHE A 18 -5.71 -5.35 -15.36
N PRO A 19 -5.77 -6.24 -16.37
CA PRO A 19 -5.59 -7.67 -16.14
C PRO A 19 -4.14 -7.99 -15.77
N THR A 20 -3.92 -9.11 -15.09
CA THR A 20 -2.58 -9.71 -14.97
C THR A 20 -1.99 -9.92 -16.38
N PRO A 21 -0.70 -9.57 -16.62
CA PRO A 21 -0.04 -9.76 -17.92
C PRO A 21 -0.18 -11.19 -18.45
N GLU A 22 -0.33 -11.34 -19.77
CA GLU A 22 -0.65 -12.63 -20.40
C GLU A 22 0.42 -13.69 -20.14
N HIS A 23 1.70 -13.31 -20.26
CA HIS A 23 2.81 -14.25 -20.01
C HIS A 23 2.84 -14.72 -18.54
N VAL A 24 2.47 -13.85 -17.59
CA VAL A 24 2.36 -14.21 -16.17
C VAL A 24 1.22 -15.21 -15.93
N LYS A 25 0.06 -15.02 -16.58
CA LYS A 25 -1.06 -15.99 -16.54
C LYS A 25 -0.63 -17.34 -17.13
N ASN A 26 0.04 -17.30 -18.28
CA ASN A 26 0.54 -18.50 -18.94
C ASN A 26 1.55 -19.27 -18.09
N ALA A 27 2.42 -18.58 -17.34
CA ALA A 27 3.32 -19.22 -16.38
C ALA A 27 2.55 -19.92 -15.23
N GLY A 28 1.46 -19.34 -14.77
CA GLY A 28 0.57 -19.96 -13.78
C GLY A 28 -0.14 -21.20 -14.34
N ILE A 29 -0.66 -21.13 -15.56
CA ILE A 29 -1.29 -22.28 -16.26
C ILE A 29 -0.27 -23.39 -16.45
N ALA A 30 0.91 -23.08 -16.96
CA ALA A 30 1.98 -24.05 -17.13
C ALA A 30 2.42 -24.70 -15.79
N ALA A 31 2.36 -23.97 -14.69
CA ALA A 31 2.66 -24.54 -13.38
C ALA A 31 1.62 -25.61 -12.96
N ILE A 32 0.35 -25.41 -13.30
CA ILE A 32 -0.73 -26.39 -13.08
C ILE A 32 -0.51 -27.60 -13.97
N ASP A 33 -0.28 -27.38 -15.27
CA ASP A 33 -0.11 -28.46 -16.27
C ASP A 33 1.12 -29.33 -16.01
N ASN A 34 2.14 -28.79 -15.33
CA ASN A 34 3.36 -29.49 -14.94
C ASN A 34 3.35 -29.96 -13.47
N ASP A 35 2.18 -30.08 -12.83
CA ASP A 35 2.00 -30.59 -11.47
C ASP A 35 2.81 -29.84 -10.40
N PHE A 36 3.07 -28.54 -10.59
CA PHE A 36 3.75 -27.71 -9.59
C PHE A 36 2.79 -27.34 -8.45
N THR A 37 2.26 -28.37 -7.77
CA THR A 37 1.16 -28.28 -6.80
C THR A 37 1.53 -28.73 -5.39
N SER A 38 2.80 -29.09 -5.16
CA SER A 38 3.32 -29.54 -3.88
C SER A 38 3.83 -28.37 -3.02
N TYR A 39 4.07 -28.64 -1.72
CA TYR A 39 4.74 -27.66 -0.85
C TYR A 39 6.11 -27.28 -1.41
N THR A 40 6.42 -26.00 -1.30
CA THR A 40 7.76 -25.48 -1.56
C THR A 40 8.55 -25.35 -0.26
N HIS A 41 9.77 -24.83 -0.32
CA HIS A 41 10.49 -24.38 0.86
C HIS A 41 9.63 -23.30 1.59
N ASN A 42 9.67 -23.26 2.93
CA ASN A 42 8.84 -22.34 3.71
C ASN A 42 9.03 -20.88 3.30
N ALA A 43 10.26 -20.43 3.09
CA ALA A 43 10.53 -19.06 2.62
C ALA A 43 10.18 -18.84 1.13
N GLY A 44 9.67 -19.82 0.41
CA GLY A 44 9.46 -19.80 -1.03
C GLY A 44 10.62 -20.43 -1.82
N THR A 45 10.41 -20.64 -3.13
CA THR A 45 11.44 -21.23 -3.99
C THR A 45 12.67 -20.33 -4.09
N ILE A 46 13.87 -20.90 -4.17
CA ILE A 46 15.10 -20.12 -4.21
C ILE A 46 15.20 -19.28 -5.48
N GLU A 47 14.67 -19.78 -6.60
CA GLU A 47 14.63 -19.06 -7.87
C GLU A 47 13.80 -17.77 -7.75
N LEU A 48 12.62 -17.85 -7.12
CA LEU A 48 11.77 -16.69 -6.91
C LEU A 48 12.41 -15.71 -5.94
N ARG A 49 13.03 -16.19 -4.87
CA ARG A 49 13.72 -15.32 -3.91
C ARG A 49 14.90 -14.57 -4.56
N LYS A 50 15.67 -15.24 -5.42
CA LYS A 50 16.74 -14.62 -6.22
C LYS A 50 16.16 -13.57 -7.16
N ALA A 51 15.09 -13.89 -7.91
CA ALA A 51 14.43 -12.93 -8.80
C ALA A 51 13.88 -11.70 -8.02
N ALA A 52 13.35 -11.90 -6.82
CA ALA A 52 12.87 -10.81 -5.96
C ALA A 52 14.01 -9.91 -5.46
N CYS A 53 15.14 -10.49 -5.05
CA CYS A 53 16.35 -9.75 -4.67
C CYS A 53 16.91 -8.96 -5.86
N ASP A 54 17.04 -9.58 -7.01
CA ASP A 54 17.50 -8.93 -8.24
C ASP A 54 16.60 -7.77 -8.66
N PHE A 55 15.28 -7.93 -8.50
CA PHE A 55 14.30 -6.90 -8.80
C PHE A 55 14.51 -5.67 -7.90
N VAL A 56 14.54 -5.85 -6.58
CA VAL A 56 14.69 -4.72 -5.66
C VAL A 56 16.09 -4.10 -5.74
N ALA A 57 17.12 -4.89 -6.07
CA ALA A 57 18.48 -4.38 -6.30
C ALA A 57 18.52 -3.45 -7.53
N LYS A 58 17.95 -3.87 -8.66
CA LYS A 58 17.94 -3.10 -9.91
C LYS A 58 17.01 -1.89 -9.84
N LYS A 59 15.83 -2.03 -9.21
CA LYS A 59 14.81 -0.95 -9.15
C LYS A 59 15.11 0.07 -8.05
N TYR A 60 15.55 -0.38 -6.86
CA TYR A 60 15.62 0.47 -5.65
C TYR A 60 17.02 0.52 -5.02
N GLY A 61 18.00 -0.24 -5.54
CA GLY A 61 19.36 -0.29 -4.99
C GLY A 61 19.44 -1.01 -3.64
N LEU A 62 18.54 -1.96 -3.38
CA LEU A 62 18.50 -2.75 -2.16
C LEU A 62 19.22 -4.08 -2.35
N ASP A 63 20.20 -4.37 -1.51
CA ASP A 63 20.96 -5.61 -1.55
C ASP A 63 20.53 -6.55 -0.42
N TYR A 64 19.89 -7.67 -0.79
CA TYR A 64 19.41 -8.72 0.12
C TYR A 64 19.95 -10.08 -0.29
N VAL A 65 20.23 -10.93 0.70
CA VAL A 65 20.68 -12.31 0.53
C VAL A 65 19.46 -13.22 0.30
N PRO A 66 19.31 -13.83 -0.89
CA PRO A 66 18.12 -14.63 -1.21
C PRO A 66 17.89 -15.81 -0.28
N GLU A 67 18.96 -16.37 0.27
CA GLU A 67 18.93 -17.55 1.13
C GLU A 67 18.38 -17.26 2.54
N SER A 68 18.58 -16.01 3.05
CA SER A 68 18.34 -15.70 4.47
C SER A 68 17.58 -14.41 4.76
N GLU A 69 17.40 -13.52 3.77
CA GLU A 69 16.82 -12.19 4.00
C GLU A 69 15.49 -11.94 3.26
N VAL A 70 14.90 -12.99 2.65
CA VAL A 70 13.64 -12.88 1.86
C VAL A 70 12.68 -14.00 2.23
N ILE A 71 11.41 -13.63 2.43
CA ILE A 71 10.28 -14.56 2.57
C ILE A 71 9.22 -14.23 1.52
N VAL A 72 8.81 -15.23 0.76
CA VAL A 72 7.66 -15.16 -0.14
C VAL A 72 6.39 -15.41 0.67
N THR A 73 5.43 -14.49 0.61
CA THR A 73 4.25 -14.47 1.48
C THR A 73 2.93 -14.58 0.70
N MET A 74 1.83 -14.89 1.39
CA MET A 74 0.46 -14.90 0.85
C MET A 74 -0.06 -13.47 0.67
N GLY A 75 0.65 -12.66 -0.12
CA GLY A 75 0.43 -11.23 -0.31
C GLY A 75 1.03 -10.38 0.80
N ALA A 76 1.05 -9.06 0.58
CA ALA A 76 1.57 -8.08 1.54
C ALA A 76 0.83 -8.13 2.89
N SER A 77 -0.45 -8.50 2.90
CA SER A 77 -1.23 -8.57 4.15
C SER A 77 -0.67 -9.60 5.12
N GLU A 78 -0.25 -10.78 4.64
CA GLU A 78 0.43 -11.76 5.49
C GLU A 78 1.80 -11.28 5.91
N ALA A 79 2.56 -10.64 5.01
CA ALA A 79 3.87 -10.10 5.33
C ALA A 79 3.81 -9.10 6.51
N ILE A 80 2.78 -8.23 6.53
CA ILE A 80 2.51 -7.30 7.64
C ILE A 80 2.16 -8.07 8.93
N ASP A 81 1.26 -9.06 8.84
CA ASP A 81 0.81 -9.85 10.00
C ASP A 81 1.97 -10.57 10.67
N ILE A 82 2.77 -11.33 9.91
CA ILE A 82 3.90 -12.08 10.45
C ILE A 82 5.03 -11.19 10.97
N ALA A 83 5.24 -10.01 10.38
CA ALA A 83 6.17 -9.02 10.89
C ALA A 83 5.73 -8.54 12.27
N PHE A 84 4.49 -8.08 12.42
CA PHE A 84 3.98 -7.61 13.71
C PHE A 84 3.93 -8.72 14.76
N ARG A 85 3.50 -9.93 14.42
CA ARG A 85 3.54 -11.09 15.34
C ARG A 85 4.93 -11.40 15.86
N THR A 86 5.96 -11.07 15.08
CA THR A 86 7.35 -11.32 15.46
C THR A 86 7.92 -10.23 16.37
N ILE A 87 7.61 -8.96 16.08
CA ILE A 87 8.30 -7.83 16.74
C ILE A 87 7.50 -7.20 17.88
N LEU A 88 6.17 -7.47 17.98
CA LEU A 88 5.31 -6.85 18.98
C LEU A 88 5.06 -7.76 20.17
N ALA A 89 4.79 -7.14 21.33
CA ALA A 89 4.32 -7.74 22.55
C ALA A 89 3.36 -6.78 23.25
N GLU A 90 2.65 -7.27 24.27
CA GLU A 90 1.70 -6.48 25.05
C GLU A 90 2.32 -5.19 25.59
N GLY A 91 1.62 -4.08 25.40
CA GLY A 91 2.01 -2.75 25.88
C GLY A 91 3.10 -2.03 25.09
N LEU A 92 3.68 -2.65 24.06
CA LEU A 92 4.55 -1.96 23.11
C LEU A 92 3.75 -1.04 22.18
N GLU A 93 4.40 0.00 21.69
CA GLU A 93 3.78 1.03 20.86
C GLU A 93 4.23 0.92 19.40
N VAL A 94 3.27 1.16 18.48
CA VAL A 94 3.53 1.29 17.05
C VAL A 94 3.05 2.65 16.59
N ILE A 95 3.97 3.47 16.09
CA ILE A 95 3.65 4.81 15.57
C ILE A 95 3.17 4.70 14.13
N LEU A 96 2.01 5.28 13.86
CA LEU A 96 1.29 5.24 12.59
C LEU A 96 0.97 6.66 12.09
N PRO A 97 1.12 6.99 10.79
CA PRO A 97 0.50 8.20 10.27
C PRO A 97 -1.03 8.11 10.33
N GLY A 98 -1.71 9.19 10.58
CA GLY A 98 -3.16 9.26 10.53
C GLY A 98 -3.63 10.38 9.57
N PRO A 99 -4.32 10.06 8.45
CA PRO A 99 -4.97 8.78 8.09
C PRO A 99 -4.01 7.71 7.53
N ILE A 100 -4.43 6.42 7.63
CA ILE A 100 -3.62 5.26 7.20
C ILE A 100 -4.53 4.12 6.72
N TYR A 101 -3.96 3.19 5.96
CA TYR A 101 -4.63 1.94 5.59
C TYR A 101 -5.10 1.17 6.84
N PRO A 102 -6.38 0.79 6.94
CA PRO A 102 -6.96 0.23 8.18
C PRO A 102 -6.48 -1.18 8.54
N GLY A 103 -5.68 -1.83 7.69
CA GLY A 103 -5.21 -3.20 7.93
C GLY A 103 -4.10 -3.33 8.99
N TYR A 104 -3.45 -2.24 9.40
CA TYR A 104 -2.37 -2.32 10.41
C TYR A 104 -2.91 -2.36 11.84
N GLU A 105 -3.81 -1.46 12.18
CA GLU A 105 -4.28 -1.26 13.55
C GLU A 105 -4.89 -2.51 14.19
N PRO A 106 -5.78 -3.28 13.54
CA PRO A 106 -6.33 -4.49 14.12
C PRO A 106 -5.27 -5.55 14.48
N ILE A 107 -4.23 -5.68 13.64
CA ILE A 107 -3.15 -6.65 13.91
C ILE A 107 -2.32 -6.19 15.12
N ILE A 108 -2.00 -4.90 15.20
CA ILE A 108 -1.28 -4.33 16.35
C ILE A 108 -2.06 -4.59 17.65
N GLN A 109 -3.37 -4.30 17.64
CA GLN A 109 -4.23 -4.51 18.80
C GLN A 109 -4.37 -6.00 19.18
N MET A 110 -4.45 -6.90 18.20
CA MET A 110 -4.46 -8.35 18.45
C MET A 110 -3.18 -8.87 19.12
N MET A 111 -2.06 -8.15 18.95
CA MET A 111 -0.80 -8.46 19.66
C MET A 111 -0.73 -7.84 21.06
N GLY A 112 -1.78 -7.18 21.54
CA GLY A 112 -1.78 -6.44 22.79
C GLY A 112 -0.96 -5.15 22.73
N ALA A 113 -0.46 -4.77 21.56
CA ALA A 113 0.30 -3.54 21.36
C ALA A 113 -0.63 -2.33 21.13
N VAL A 114 -0.10 -1.14 21.28
CA VAL A 114 -0.85 0.12 21.23
C VAL A 114 -0.54 0.86 19.92
N PRO A 115 -1.52 1.08 19.04
CA PRO A 115 -1.36 1.96 17.89
C PRO A 115 -1.34 3.42 18.32
N VAL A 116 -0.29 4.15 17.97
CA VAL A 116 -0.10 5.59 18.26
C VAL A 116 -0.21 6.37 16.97
N HIS A 117 -1.36 6.98 16.73
CA HIS A 117 -1.61 7.75 15.51
C HIS A 117 -1.06 9.17 15.63
N VAL A 118 -0.35 9.61 14.59
CA VAL A 118 0.15 10.97 14.42
C VAL A 118 -0.68 11.69 13.35
N ASP A 119 -1.29 12.82 13.70
CA ASP A 119 -2.05 13.64 12.74
C ASP A 119 -1.11 14.28 11.71
N ILE A 120 -1.23 13.85 10.45
CA ILE A 120 -0.39 14.35 9.34
C ILE A 120 -1.15 15.27 8.37
N ARG A 121 -2.41 15.65 8.68
CA ARG A 121 -3.28 16.43 7.78
C ARG A 121 -2.72 17.82 7.44
N GLU A 122 -2.19 18.50 8.45
CA GLU A 122 -1.66 19.88 8.28
C GLU A 122 -0.28 19.90 7.58
N ASN A 123 0.40 18.73 7.47
CA ASN A 123 1.66 18.58 6.76
C ASN A 123 1.50 17.94 5.37
N GLN A 124 0.39 18.22 4.69
CA GLN A 124 0.07 17.65 3.37
C GLN A 124 0.19 16.11 3.32
N PHE A 125 -0.14 15.45 4.42
CA PHE A 125 -0.04 14.01 4.63
C PHE A 125 1.39 13.44 4.58
N ARG A 126 2.40 14.27 4.80
CA ARG A 126 3.81 13.85 4.87
C ARG A 126 4.18 13.53 6.32
N PHE A 127 4.60 12.31 6.58
CA PHE A 127 4.95 11.80 7.91
C PHE A 127 6.44 12.00 8.20
N THR A 128 6.85 13.25 8.41
CA THR A 128 8.24 13.65 8.59
C THR A 128 8.78 13.34 9.99
N LEU A 129 10.10 13.40 10.14
CA LEU A 129 10.77 13.18 11.42
C LEU A 129 10.27 14.10 12.54
N GLU A 130 10.01 15.38 12.23
CA GLU A 130 9.50 16.35 13.20
C GLU A 130 8.16 15.93 13.79
N MET A 131 7.30 15.31 12.95
CA MET A 131 6.01 14.80 13.40
C MET A 131 6.14 13.52 14.23
N ILE A 132 7.11 12.68 13.92
CA ILE A 132 7.36 11.40 14.61
C ILE A 132 7.97 11.60 16.00
N LYS A 133 8.96 12.47 16.12
CA LYS A 133 9.75 12.68 17.34
C LYS A 133 8.95 12.83 18.65
N PRO A 134 7.87 13.65 18.69
CA PRO A 134 7.12 13.86 19.94
C PRO A 134 6.40 12.62 20.47
N TYR A 135 6.21 11.60 19.62
CA TYR A 135 5.48 10.39 19.95
C TYR A 135 6.38 9.20 20.31
N ILE A 136 7.70 9.36 20.21
CA ILE A 136 8.65 8.31 20.58
C ILE A 136 8.78 8.23 22.10
N THR A 137 8.55 7.04 22.63
CA THR A 137 8.68 6.69 24.05
C THR A 137 9.59 5.48 24.22
N ASP A 138 9.88 5.09 25.46
CA ASP A 138 10.61 3.85 25.76
C ASP A 138 9.84 2.57 25.36
N LYS A 139 8.54 2.69 25.07
CA LYS A 139 7.69 1.59 24.60
C LYS A 139 7.61 1.51 23.08
N THR A 140 8.09 2.52 22.38
CA THR A 140 8.02 2.55 20.91
C THR A 140 8.86 1.41 20.33
N ARG A 141 8.21 0.48 19.64
CA ARG A 141 8.85 -0.70 19.04
C ARG A 141 8.94 -0.62 17.53
N CYS A 142 7.97 0.03 16.90
CA CYS A 142 7.90 0.08 15.44
C CYS A 142 7.31 1.41 14.95
N ILE A 143 7.79 1.87 13.80
CA ILE A 143 7.20 2.97 13.04
C ILE A 143 6.80 2.41 11.67
N VAL A 144 5.56 2.65 11.24
CA VAL A 144 5.07 2.23 9.93
C VAL A 144 5.23 3.36 8.92
N LEU A 145 5.92 3.09 7.82
CA LEU A 145 6.10 4.00 6.68
C LEU A 145 5.46 3.39 5.43
N PRO A 146 4.16 3.69 5.16
CA PRO A 146 3.41 3.09 4.06
C PRO A 146 3.45 4.00 2.83
N TYR A 147 4.54 4.04 2.08
CA TYR A 147 4.72 4.96 0.97
C TYR A 147 5.09 4.27 -0.35
N PRO A 148 4.42 4.67 -1.48
CA PRO A 148 3.29 5.62 -1.59
C PRO A 148 2.07 5.19 -0.79
N SER A 149 1.40 6.17 -0.17
CA SER A 149 0.39 5.90 0.86
C SER A 149 -1.00 5.55 0.30
N ASN A 150 -1.68 4.66 0.99
CA ASN A 150 -3.13 4.51 0.98
C ASN A 150 -3.67 5.04 2.33
N PRO A 151 -4.48 6.12 2.36
CA PRO A 151 -5.36 6.60 1.30
C PRO A 151 -4.86 7.82 0.51
N THR A 152 -3.74 8.44 0.87
CA THR A 152 -3.41 9.82 0.42
C THR A 152 -2.68 9.88 -0.91
N GLY A 153 -2.01 8.80 -1.33
CA GLY A 153 -1.15 8.78 -2.51
C GLY A 153 0.19 9.53 -2.34
N VAL A 154 0.45 10.14 -1.19
CA VAL A 154 1.65 10.93 -0.91
C VAL A 154 2.85 10.00 -0.66
N SER A 155 4.05 10.45 -1.02
CA SER A 155 5.33 9.82 -0.69
C SER A 155 6.23 10.78 0.09
N LEU A 156 7.28 10.24 0.72
CA LEU A 156 8.35 11.01 1.32
C LEU A 156 9.51 11.20 0.32
N SER A 157 10.22 12.32 0.43
CA SER A 157 11.44 12.56 -0.33
C SER A 157 12.60 11.73 0.20
N LYS A 158 13.66 11.64 -0.60
CA LYS A 158 14.90 10.97 -0.21
C LYS A 158 15.50 11.58 1.06
N GLU A 159 15.45 12.89 1.17
CA GLU A 159 15.97 13.67 2.28
C GLU A 159 15.19 13.39 3.56
N GLU A 160 13.86 13.40 3.50
CA GLU A 160 12.99 13.09 4.65
C GLU A 160 13.18 11.65 5.14
N LEU A 161 13.31 10.69 4.22
CA LEU A 161 13.60 9.29 4.59
C LEU A 161 14.97 9.16 5.26
N LYS A 162 15.98 9.89 4.74
CA LYS A 162 17.32 9.89 5.32
C LYS A 162 17.34 10.51 6.73
N GLU A 163 16.61 11.60 6.96
CA GLU A 163 16.52 12.22 8.31
C GLU A 163 15.88 11.25 9.32
N ILE A 164 14.82 10.53 8.92
CA ILE A 164 14.19 9.50 9.75
C ILE A 164 15.19 8.38 10.05
N ALA A 165 15.91 7.88 9.05
CA ALA A 165 16.89 6.81 9.20
C ALA A 165 18.04 7.20 10.11
N ASP A 166 18.63 8.38 9.90
CA ASP A 166 19.73 8.91 10.71
C ASP A 166 19.32 9.06 12.19
N PHE A 167 18.09 9.49 12.44
CA PHE A 167 17.56 9.63 13.79
C PHE A 167 17.31 8.29 14.49
N LEU A 168 16.88 7.27 13.74
CA LEU A 168 16.55 5.95 14.30
C LEU A 168 17.73 4.99 14.39
N LYS A 169 18.89 5.36 13.83
CA LYS A 169 20.06 4.51 13.71
C LYS A 169 20.47 3.85 15.03
N ASP A 170 20.49 4.61 16.12
CA ASP A 170 20.93 4.14 17.43
C ASP A 170 19.79 3.76 18.39
N LYS A 171 18.55 3.68 17.88
CA LYS A 171 17.36 3.33 18.68
C LYS A 171 16.95 1.88 18.43
N ASP A 172 16.41 1.21 19.44
CA ASP A 172 15.83 -0.14 19.31
C ASP A 172 14.37 -0.06 18.77
N ILE A 173 14.23 0.53 17.58
CA ILE A 173 12.94 0.73 16.91
C ILE A 173 13.04 0.16 15.50
N PHE A 174 12.10 -0.72 15.15
CA PHE A 174 11.95 -1.22 13.80
C PHE A 174 11.20 -0.23 12.91
N ILE A 175 11.48 -0.30 11.62
CA ILE A 175 10.70 0.36 10.59
C ILE A 175 9.99 -0.73 9.78
N LEU A 176 8.67 -0.67 9.69
CA LEU A 176 7.90 -1.45 8.73
C LEU A 176 7.62 -0.54 7.53
N ALA A 177 8.35 -0.76 6.44
CA ALA A 177 8.21 -0.01 5.20
C ALA A 177 7.28 -0.79 4.25
N ASP A 178 6.02 -0.37 4.16
CA ASP A 178 5.08 -0.95 3.18
C ASP A 178 5.21 -0.22 1.84
N GLU A 179 5.90 -0.88 0.92
CA GLU A 179 6.27 -0.35 -0.39
C GLU A 179 5.46 -1.02 -1.52
N ILE A 180 4.25 -1.53 -1.23
CA ILE A 180 3.41 -2.24 -2.20
C ILE A 180 3.08 -1.40 -3.45
N TYR A 181 3.18 -0.08 -3.38
CA TYR A 181 2.95 0.84 -4.50
C TYR A 181 4.25 1.37 -5.12
N SER A 182 5.42 0.83 -4.80
CA SER A 182 6.73 1.31 -5.25
C SER A 182 6.86 1.50 -6.77
N GLU A 183 6.29 0.60 -7.58
CA GLU A 183 6.29 0.72 -9.05
C GLU A 183 5.26 1.74 -9.60
N LEU A 184 4.35 2.19 -8.76
CA LEU A 184 3.33 3.19 -9.10
C LEU A 184 3.63 4.56 -8.49
N THR A 185 4.89 4.95 -8.43
CA THR A 185 5.33 6.33 -8.18
C THR A 185 5.36 7.11 -9.49
N PHE A 186 4.98 8.37 -9.50
CA PHE A 186 4.72 9.11 -10.74
C PHE A 186 5.84 10.08 -11.11
N ASP A 187 6.04 11.13 -10.33
CA ASP A 187 6.94 12.23 -10.69
C ASP A 187 8.40 11.96 -10.29
N GLN A 188 8.62 11.08 -9.33
CA GLN A 188 9.95 10.69 -8.86
C GLN A 188 10.10 9.16 -8.87
N LYS A 189 11.35 8.69 -8.79
CA LYS A 189 11.61 7.27 -8.54
C LYS A 189 11.34 6.96 -7.07
N HIS A 190 10.82 5.76 -6.81
CA HIS A 190 10.68 5.27 -5.46
C HIS A 190 12.06 5.18 -4.76
N VAL A 191 12.10 5.61 -3.53
CA VAL A 191 13.26 5.46 -2.63
C VAL A 191 12.80 4.69 -1.40
N SER A 192 13.46 3.58 -1.11
CA SER A 192 13.23 2.81 0.10
C SER A 192 14.06 3.36 1.25
N ILE A 193 13.48 3.45 2.45
CA ILE A 193 14.24 3.81 3.66
C ILE A 193 15.29 2.74 4.00
N ALA A 194 15.10 1.49 3.56
CA ALA A 194 16.08 0.42 3.73
C ALA A 194 17.43 0.72 3.05
N SER A 195 17.47 1.62 2.05
CA SER A 195 18.73 2.08 1.46
C SER A 195 19.59 2.91 2.43
N PHE A 196 19.02 3.41 3.53
CA PHE A 196 19.71 4.19 4.57
C PHE A 196 19.84 3.44 5.90
N LEU A 197 18.90 2.51 6.19
CA LEU A 197 18.82 1.83 7.49
C LEU A 197 18.29 0.39 7.32
N LYS A 198 19.01 -0.43 6.53
CA LYS A 198 18.62 -1.82 6.23
C LYS A 198 18.44 -2.65 7.50
N GLU A 199 19.37 -2.53 8.44
CA GLU A 199 19.47 -3.38 9.63
C GLU A 199 18.28 -3.28 10.61
N LYS A 200 17.42 -2.29 10.44
CA LYS A 200 16.21 -2.08 11.26
C LYS A 200 14.91 -2.05 10.44
N THR A 201 15.02 -2.23 9.14
CA THR A 201 13.88 -2.08 8.24
C THR A 201 13.37 -3.44 7.77
N ILE A 202 12.06 -3.65 7.95
CA ILE A 202 11.30 -4.73 7.35
C ILE A 202 10.55 -4.13 6.16
N VAL A 203 10.95 -4.49 4.94
CA VAL A 203 10.32 -4.01 3.71
C VAL A 203 9.24 -5.00 3.28
N ILE A 204 8.04 -4.49 3.09
CA ILE A 204 6.91 -5.24 2.51
C ILE A 204 6.73 -4.80 1.07
N ASN A 205 6.72 -5.76 0.16
CA ASN A 205 6.49 -5.50 -1.26
C ASN A 205 5.64 -6.64 -1.88
N GLY A 206 5.30 -6.54 -3.15
CA GLY A 206 4.55 -7.59 -3.84
C GLY A 206 4.07 -7.16 -5.21
N LEU A 207 3.41 -8.10 -5.88
CA LEU A 207 2.99 -7.94 -7.28
C LEU A 207 1.52 -7.53 -7.43
N SER A 208 0.80 -7.40 -6.32
CA SER A 208 -0.64 -7.06 -6.32
C SER A 208 -0.95 -5.79 -7.12
N LYS A 209 -0.06 -4.79 -7.06
CA LYS A 209 -0.29 -3.47 -7.67
C LYS A 209 0.52 -3.29 -8.95
N SER A 210 1.78 -3.67 -8.94
CA SER A 210 2.69 -3.51 -10.08
C SER A 210 2.32 -4.41 -11.28
N HIS A 211 1.81 -5.62 -11.02
CA HIS A 211 1.50 -6.62 -12.04
C HIS A 211 0.03 -7.05 -12.06
N SER A 212 -0.86 -6.29 -11.41
CA SER A 212 -2.29 -6.61 -11.33
C SER A 212 -2.57 -8.03 -10.81
N MET A 213 -1.82 -8.44 -9.78
CA MET A 213 -1.88 -9.78 -9.21
C MET A 213 -2.57 -9.84 -7.84
N THR A 214 -3.58 -9.00 -7.61
CA THR A 214 -4.28 -8.93 -6.31
C THR A 214 -4.86 -10.28 -5.88
N GLY A 215 -5.51 -10.99 -6.80
CA GLY A 215 -6.14 -12.30 -6.57
C GLY A 215 -5.16 -13.47 -6.47
N TRP A 216 -3.92 -13.33 -6.92
CA TRP A 216 -2.88 -14.38 -6.85
C TRP A 216 -2.33 -14.57 -5.44
N ARG A 217 -2.51 -13.59 -4.56
CA ARG A 217 -2.04 -13.61 -3.17
C ARG A 217 -0.54 -13.90 -3.08
N ILE A 218 0.30 -13.08 -3.70
CA ILE A 218 1.75 -13.19 -3.66
C ILE A 218 2.39 -11.87 -3.23
N GLY A 219 3.30 -11.93 -2.27
CA GLY A 219 4.04 -10.82 -1.73
C GLY A 219 5.43 -11.23 -1.27
N PHE A 220 6.20 -10.25 -0.82
CA PHE A 220 7.58 -10.43 -0.37
C PHE A 220 7.80 -9.63 0.90
N LEU A 221 8.51 -10.25 1.82
CA LEU A 221 9.08 -9.58 2.99
C LEU A 221 10.61 -9.65 2.87
N PHE A 222 11.26 -8.50 2.96
CA PHE A 222 12.72 -8.40 2.99
C PHE A 222 13.13 -7.81 4.34
N ALA A 223 14.06 -8.45 5.02
CA ALA A 223 14.59 -7.97 6.29
C ALA A 223 15.98 -8.55 6.56
N PRO A 224 16.76 -8.00 7.48
CA PRO A 224 18.04 -8.60 7.90
C PRO A 224 17.86 -10.03 8.39
N GLU A 225 18.85 -10.88 8.15
CA GLU A 225 18.82 -12.30 8.48
C GLU A 225 18.40 -12.59 9.94
N ASN A 226 18.92 -11.83 10.88
CA ASN A 226 18.64 -12.02 12.30
C ASN A 226 17.14 -11.90 12.63
N ILE A 227 16.38 -11.00 11.97
CA ILE A 227 14.95 -10.88 12.19
C ILE A 227 14.16 -11.81 11.26
N THR A 228 14.62 -12.00 10.01
CA THR A 228 13.99 -12.90 9.04
C THR A 228 13.87 -14.32 9.56
N ASN A 229 14.88 -14.83 10.28
CA ASN A 229 14.85 -16.15 10.91
C ASN A 229 13.74 -16.32 11.95
N HIS A 230 13.34 -15.24 12.62
CA HIS A 230 12.21 -15.26 13.57
C HIS A 230 10.88 -15.14 12.83
N ILE A 231 10.80 -14.27 11.84
CA ILE A 231 9.58 -14.08 11.01
C ILE A 231 9.24 -15.37 10.26
N LEU A 232 10.25 -16.07 9.73
CA LEU A 232 10.06 -17.34 9.01
C LEU A 232 9.41 -18.42 9.88
N LYS A 233 9.69 -18.46 11.19
CA LYS A 233 9.02 -19.39 12.09
C LYS A 233 7.53 -19.10 12.21
N VAL A 234 7.14 -17.84 12.31
CA VAL A 234 5.73 -17.43 12.34
C VAL A 234 5.06 -17.77 11.01
N HIS A 235 5.69 -17.43 9.89
CA HIS A 235 5.22 -17.77 8.55
C HIS A 235 4.96 -19.26 8.37
N GLN A 236 5.92 -20.10 8.78
CA GLN A 236 5.82 -21.56 8.66
C GLN A 236 4.59 -22.11 9.39
N TYR A 237 4.27 -21.60 10.59
CA TYR A 237 3.12 -22.07 11.35
C TYR A 237 1.80 -21.42 10.91
N ASN A 238 1.85 -20.29 10.23
CA ASN A 238 0.66 -19.65 9.65
C ASN A 238 0.17 -20.39 8.38
N VAL A 239 1.06 -20.58 7.40
CA VAL A 239 0.67 -21.01 6.04
C VAL A 239 1.56 -22.10 5.45
N SER A 240 2.60 -22.55 6.14
CA SER A 240 3.64 -23.48 5.67
C SER A 240 4.51 -22.88 4.57
N CYS A 241 3.94 -22.46 3.44
CA CYS A 241 4.59 -21.74 2.35
C CYS A 241 3.55 -20.99 1.53
N ALA A 242 3.97 -20.04 0.73
CA ALA A 242 3.10 -19.37 -0.24
C ALA A 242 2.64 -20.34 -1.34
N ASN A 243 1.53 -20.02 -2.00
CA ASN A 243 0.95 -20.82 -3.08
C ASN A 243 1.98 -21.09 -4.19
N SER A 244 2.25 -22.38 -4.46
CA SER A 244 3.31 -22.81 -5.39
C SER A 244 3.07 -22.35 -6.83
N ILE A 245 1.83 -22.39 -7.31
CA ILE A 245 1.45 -21.94 -8.65
C ILE A 245 1.69 -20.42 -8.78
N ALA A 246 1.27 -19.65 -7.76
CA ALA A 246 1.48 -18.20 -7.72
C ALA A 246 2.98 -17.85 -7.68
N GLN A 247 3.83 -18.67 -7.05
CA GLN A 247 5.28 -18.47 -7.06
C GLN A 247 5.89 -18.59 -8.47
N LYS A 248 5.41 -19.53 -9.30
CA LYS A 248 5.86 -19.66 -10.71
C LYS A 248 5.43 -18.45 -11.54
N ALA A 249 4.18 -18.00 -11.39
CA ALA A 249 3.70 -16.79 -12.04
C ALA A 249 4.48 -15.54 -11.57
N ALA A 250 4.80 -15.45 -10.28
CA ALA A 250 5.57 -14.35 -9.72
C ALA A 250 7.02 -14.33 -10.24
N TYR A 251 7.63 -15.48 -10.43
CA TYR A 251 8.95 -15.58 -11.04
C TYR A 251 8.96 -14.97 -12.45
N GLU A 252 7.99 -15.33 -13.27
CA GLU A 252 7.81 -14.77 -14.62
C GLU A 252 7.60 -13.24 -14.56
N ALA A 253 6.75 -12.77 -13.64
CA ALA A 253 6.48 -11.34 -13.45
C ALA A 253 7.75 -10.55 -13.08
N LEU A 254 8.62 -11.09 -12.24
CA LEU A 254 9.85 -10.43 -11.80
C LEU A 254 11.03 -10.54 -12.80
N THR A 255 10.94 -11.48 -13.74
CA THR A 255 12.00 -11.70 -14.74
C THR A 255 11.60 -11.12 -16.10
N ALA A 256 10.81 -11.84 -16.89
CA ALA A 256 10.35 -11.36 -18.20
C ALA A 256 9.43 -10.13 -18.07
N GLY A 257 8.64 -10.04 -16.99
CA GLY A 257 7.72 -8.92 -16.70
C GLY A 257 8.35 -7.76 -15.93
N PHE A 258 9.68 -7.64 -15.85
CA PHE A 258 10.40 -6.66 -15.05
C PHE A 258 9.88 -5.21 -15.20
N ASP A 259 9.42 -4.85 -16.38
CA ASP A 259 8.94 -3.51 -16.74
C ASP A 259 7.43 -3.44 -17.05
N ASP A 260 6.65 -4.49 -16.76
CA ASP A 260 5.21 -4.55 -17.07
C ASP A 260 4.40 -3.42 -16.41
N ALA A 261 4.80 -2.98 -15.24
CA ALA A 261 4.15 -1.87 -14.53
C ALA A 261 4.19 -0.54 -15.30
N LEU A 262 5.14 -0.35 -16.24
CA LEU A 262 5.35 0.95 -16.92
C LEU A 262 4.17 1.37 -17.78
N THR A 263 3.48 0.44 -18.44
CA THR A 263 2.30 0.75 -19.27
C THR A 263 1.15 1.24 -18.41
N MET A 264 0.84 0.53 -17.35
CA MET A 264 -0.19 0.89 -16.39
C MET A 264 0.14 2.22 -15.68
N LYS A 265 1.39 2.42 -15.28
CA LYS A 265 1.87 3.66 -14.67
C LYS A 265 1.65 4.87 -15.57
N LYS A 266 1.97 4.78 -16.87
CA LYS A 266 1.73 5.86 -17.84
C LYS A 266 0.25 6.24 -17.92
N GLU A 267 -0.63 5.25 -17.89
CA GLU A 267 -2.07 5.50 -17.92
C GLU A 267 -2.55 6.14 -16.61
N TYR A 268 -2.09 5.67 -15.45
CA TYR A 268 -2.44 6.27 -14.16
C TYR A 268 -1.95 7.71 -14.01
N ILE A 269 -0.83 8.09 -14.61
CA ILE A 269 -0.39 9.49 -14.67
C ILE A 269 -1.43 10.35 -15.38
N LYS A 270 -1.96 9.92 -16.54
CA LYS A 270 -2.99 10.67 -17.28
C LYS A 270 -4.28 10.81 -16.46
N ARG A 271 -4.71 9.71 -15.83
CA ARG A 271 -5.92 9.69 -15.00
C ARG A 271 -5.75 10.59 -13.76
N ARG A 272 -4.59 10.56 -13.12
CA ARG A 272 -4.25 11.45 -12.00
C ARG A 272 -4.40 12.92 -12.40
N GLU A 273 -3.80 13.32 -13.51
CA GLU A 273 -3.89 14.72 -13.99
C GLU A 273 -5.35 15.11 -14.28
N TYR A 274 -6.09 14.25 -14.95
CA TYR A 274 -7.49 14.49 -15.25
C TYR A 274 -8.32 14.66 -13.96
N VAL A 275 -8.23 13.71 -13.03
CA VAL A 275 -8.99 13.74 -11.77
C VAL A 275 -8.58 14.93 -10.91
N TYR A 276 -7.28 15.24 -10.81
CA TYR A 276 -6.78 16.40 -10.08
C TYR A 276 -7.39 17.70 -10.59
N ASN A 277 -7.36 17.92 -11.90
CA ASN A 277 -7.93 19.12 -12.51
C ASN A 277 -9.44 19.21 -12.31
N ARG A 278 -10.16 18.09 -12.40
CA ARG A 278 -11.60 18.04 -12.16
C ARG A 278 -11.96 18.34 -10.71
N LEU A 279 -11.27 17.73 -9.75
CA LEU A 279 -11.53 17.98 -8.32
C LEU A 279 -11.24 19.43 -7.94
N THR A 280 -10.13 19.99 -8.39
CA THR A 280 -9.79 21.39 -8.12
C THR A 280 -10.76 22.36 -8.77
N SER A 281 -11.24 22.10 -9.99
CA SER A 281 -12.25 22.94 -10.66
C SER A 281 -13.62 22.90 -9.96
N MET A 282 -13.93 21.81 -9.24
CA MET A 282 -15.13 21.72 -8.38
C MET A 282 -14.97 22.42 -7.01
N GLY A 283 -13.79 23.01 -6.74
CA GLY A 283 -13.51 23.70 -5.47
C GLY A 283 -13.05 22.77 -4.34
N PHE A 284 -12.74 21.52 -4.59
CA PHE A 284 -12.15 20.63 -3.58
C PHE A 284 -10.70 21.00 -3.27
N TYR A 285 -10.35 20.96 -1.98
CA TYR A 285 -8.96 20.93 -1.56
C TYR A 285 -8.45 19.48 -1.62
N VAL A 286 -7.38 19.28 -2.34
CA VAL A 286 -6.77 17.96 -2.55
C VAL A 286 -5.25 18.09 -2.72
N VAL A 287 -4.49 17.24 -2.05
CA VAL A 287 -3.05 17.08 -2.28
C VAL A 287 -2.88 16.17 -3.51
N LYS A 288 -2.05 16.59 -4.46
CA LYS A 288 -1.78 15.79 -5.67
C LYS A 288 -0.97 14.55 -5.28
N PRO A 289 -1.43 13.34 -5.61
CA PRO A 289 -0.73 12.11 -5.22
C PRO A 289 0.62 11.96 -5.94
N ASP A 290 1.65 11.56 -5.20
CA ASP A 290 2.98 11.21 -5.74
C ASP A 290 2.99 9.80 -6.34
N GLY A 291 2.04 8.94 -5.91
CA GLY A 291 1.95 7.54 -6.33
C GLY A 291 0.63 6.89 -5.93
N ALA A 292 0.57 5.55 -6.00
CA ALA A 292 -0.65 4.76 -5.86
C ALA A 292 -1.72 5.16 -6.90
N PHE A 293 -3.00 4.98 -6.60
CA PHE A 293 -4.09 5.39 -7.49
C PHE A 293 -5.28 5.97 -6.70
N TYR A 294 -4.96 6.80 -5.68
CA TYR A 294 -5.94 7.41 -4.79
C TYR A 294 -5.80 8.92 -4.71
N PHE A 295 -6.95 9.59 -4.55
CA PHE A 295 -7.03 10.93 -4.01
C PHE A 295 -7.71 10.89 -2.64
N PHE A 296 -7.16 11.63 -1.68
CA PHE A 296 -7.79 11.86 -0.39
C PHE A 296 -8.27 13.30 -0.35
N VAL A 297 -9.58 13.46 -0.50
CA VAL A 297 -10.23 14.72 -0.85
C VAL A 297 -10.91 15.31 0.36
N LYS A 298 -10.62 16.57 0.69
CA LYS A 298 -11.27 17.28 1.80
C LYS A 298 -12.70 17.66 1.41
N ILE A 299 -13.67 17.32 2.27
CA ILE A 299 -15.05 17.73 2.11
C ILE A 299 -15.14 19.24 2.38
N PRO A 300 -15.74 20.05 1.46
CA PRO A 300 -15.87 21.48 1.66
C PRO A 300 -16.66 21.83 2.95
N LYS A 301 -16.25 22.89 3.64
CA LYS A 301 -16.96 23.36 4.86
C LYS A 301 -18.40 23.80 4.60
N SER A 302 -18.74 24.15 3.36
CA SER A 302 -20.14 24.46 2.96
C SER A 302 -21.05 23.25 3.02
N ILE A 303 -20.50 22.02 3.07
CA ILE A 303 -21.24 20.77 3.19
C ILE A 303 -21.18 20.32 4.65
N PRO A 304 -22.22 20.55 5.47
CA PRO A 304 -22.20 20.26 6.91
C PRO A 304 -22.50 18.77 7.19
N LEU A 305 -21.71 17.86 6.57
CA LEU A 305 -21.85 16.41 6.70
C LEU A 305 -20.53 15.81 7.18
N ASN A 306 -20.60 14.82 8.05
CA ASN A 306 -19.45 13.96 8.32
C ASN A 306 -19.11 13.10 7.09
N SER A 307 -17.94 12.48 7.10
CA SER A 307 -17.43 11.74 5.93
C SER A 307 -18.32 10.56 5.53
N PHE A 308 -18.94 9.88 6.50
CA PHE A 308 -19.85 8.75 6.24
C PHE A 308 -21.18 9.24 5.61
N ASP A 309 -21.82 10.25 6.19
CA ASP A 309 -23.07 10.81 5.67
C ASP A 309 -22.87 11.44 4.30
N PHE A 310 -21.71 12.09 4.08
CA PHE A 310 -21.34 12.60 2.75
C PHE A 310 -21.28 11.49 1.72
N ALA A 311 -20.53 10.41 2.00
CA ALA A 311 -20.41 9.27 1.08
C ALA A 311 -21.76 8.59 0.83
N LEU A 312 -22.59 8.44 1.86
CA LEU A 312 -23.92 7.85 1.76
C LEU A 312 -24.88 8.71 0.92
N LYS A 313 -24.92 10.03 1.13
CA LYS A 313 -25.74 10.93 0.31
C LYS A 313 -25.26 11.00 -1.13
N LEU A 314 -23.93 11.10 -1.34
CA LEU A 314 -23.36 11.10 -2.68
C LEU A 314 -23.80 9.86 -3.47
N VAL A 315 -23.65 8.65 -2.92
CA VAL A 315 -24.02 7.44 -3.64
C VAL A 315 -25.52 7.33 -3.87
N ASN A 316 -26.36 7.74 -2.95
CA ASN A 316 -27.81 7.70 -3.10
C ASN A 316 -28.32 8.65 -4.18
N GLU A 317 -27.77 9.88 -4.23
CA GLU A 317 -28.22 10.91 -5.16
C GLU A 317 -27.58 10.82 -6.55
N THR A 318 -26.34 10.28 -6.65
CA THR A 318 -25.57 10.34 -7.89
C THR A 318 -25.18 8.97 -8.46
N LYS A 319 -25.34 7.90 -7.67
CA LYS A 319 -24.82 6.57 -7.99
C LYS A 319 -23.28 6.56 -8.09
N VAL A 320 -22.59 7.45 -7.39
CA VAL A 320 -21.13 7.48 -7.30
C VAL A 320 -20.70 7.09 -5.88
N ALA A 321 -19.98 5.99 -5.74
CA ALA A 321 -19.48 5.50 -4.45
C ALA A 321 -18.03 5.92 -4.23
N VAL A 322 -17.75 6.48 -3.06
CA VAL A 322 -16.41 6.80 -2.53
C VAL A 322 -16.23 6.15 -1.16
N VAL A 323 -15.01 6.07 -0.66
CA VAL A 323 -14.78 5.55 0.70
C VAL A 323 -14.76 6.74 1.68
N PRO A 324 -15.58 6.74 2.75
CA PRO A 324 -15.54 7.79 3.75
C PRO A 324 -14.17 7.82 4.44
N GLY A 325 -13.67 9.02 4.72
CA GLY A 325 -12.33 9.18 5.30
C GLY A 325 -12.21 8.58 6.69
N SER A 326 -13.30 8.55 7.46
CA SER A 326 -13.34 7.90 8.79
C SER A 326 -12.98 6.40 8.76
N ALA A 327 -13.03 5.74 7.59
CA ALA A 327 -12.56 4.36 7.42
C ALA A 327 -11.02 4.23 7.51
N PHE A 328 -10.27 5.35 7.49
CA PHE A 328 -8.80 5.38 7.51
C PHE A 328 -8.22 5.97 8.81
N SER A 329 -8.94 5.91 9.87
CA SER A 329 -8.73 6.42 11.24
C SER A 329 -9.58 7.67 11.54
N ASN A 330 -9.58 8.10 12.81
CA ASN A 330 -10.27 9.33 13.23
C ASN A 330 -9.73 10.58 12.51
N TYR A 331 -8.46 10.58 12.08
CA TYR A 331 -7.85 11.68 11.31
C TYR A 331 -8.29 11.72 9.84
N GLY A 332 -9.02 10.71 9.38
CA GLY A 332 -9.66 10.74 8.07
C GLY A 332 -11.01 11.43 8.04
N GLU A 333 -11.57 11.80 9.21
CA GLU A 333 -12.85 12.52 9.27
C GLU A 333 -12.77 13.88 8.56
N GLY A 334 -13.84 14.23 7.83
CA GLY A 334 -13.88 15.41 6.96
C GLY A 334 -13.23 15.23 5.58
N TYR A 335 -12.86 14.00 5.23
CA TYR A 335 -12.30 13.62 3.93
C TYR A 335 -13.05 12.44 3.34
N PHE A 336 -12.80 12.14 2.06
CA PHE A 336 -13.15 10.88 1.41
C PHE A 336 -12.02 10.41 0.49
N ARG A 337 -11.89 9.10 0.30
CA ARG A 337 -10.95 8.53 -0.68
C ARG A 337 -11.65 8.23 -1.99
N LEU A 338 -11.07 8.71 -3.09
CA LEU A 338 -11.44 8.40 -4.46
C LEU A 338 -10.32 7.59 -5.12
N SER A 339 -10.64 6.41 -5.65
CA SER A 339 -9.73 5.63 -6.49
C SER A 339 -9.91 6.01 -7.96
N PHE A 340 -8.79 6.24 -8.67
CA PHE A 340 -8.81 6.46 -10.12
C PHE A 340 -8.36 5.23 -10.94
N ALA A 341 -8.35 4.06 -10.29
CA ALA A 341 -8.11 2.78 -10.95
C ALA A 341 -9.40 2.27 -11.66
N CYS A 342 -9.83 3.01 -12.67
CA CYS A 342 -10.93 2.67 -13.58
C CYS A 342 -10.77 3.41 -14.91
N SER A 343 -11.56 3.07 -15.95
CA SER A 343 -11.43 3.68 -17.28
C SER A 343 -11.63 5.20 -17.25
N MET A 344 -11.04 5.93 -18.22
CA MET A 344 -11.27 7.36 -18.39
C MET A 344 -12.75 7.71 -18.56
N GLU A 345 -13.52 6.89 -19.28
CA GLU A 345 -14.95 7.04 -19.45
C GLU A 345 -15.69 6.97 -18.10
N THR A 346 -15.35 5.97 -17.27
CA THR A 346 -15.92 5.83 -15.93
C THR A 346 -15.58 7.03 -15.04
N LEU A 347 -14.35 7.53 -15.12
CA LEU A 347 -13.92 8.73 -14.38
C LEU A 347 -14.73 9.95 -14.83
N GLU A 348 -14.89 10.15 -16.14
CA GLU A 348 -15.64 11.28 -16.69
C GLU A 348 -17.10 11.27 -16.24
N ILE A 349 -17.81 10.14 -16.39
CA ILE A 349 -19.20 10.01 -15.98
C ILE A 349 -19.33 10.24 -14.46
N GLY A 350 -18.49 9.59 -13.65
CA GLY A 350 -18.58 9.70 -12.20
C GLY A 350 -18.28 11.10 -11.68
N LEU A 351 -17.24 11.75 -12.22
CA LEU A 351 -16.90 13.12 -11.84
C LEU A 351 -17.94 14.15 -12.31
N ASN A 352 -18.59 13.94 -13.47
CA ASN A 352 -19.71 14.79 -13.91
C ASN A 352 -20.89 14.69 -12.95
N ARG A 353 -21.24 13.47 -12.51
CA ARG A 353 -22.32 13.27 -11.51
C ARG A 353 -21.94 13.91 -10.17
N MET A 354 -20.69 13.79 -9.71
CA MET A 354 -20.19 14.41 -8.50
C MET A 354 -20.24 15.94 -8.60
N GLU A 355 -19.82 16.52 -9.71
CA GLU A 355 -19.86 17.98 -9.94
C GLU A 355 -21.30 18.52 -9.85
N HIS A 356 -22.25 17.83 -10.45
CA HIS A 356 -23.67 18.22 -10.36
C HIS A 356 -24.17 18.21 -8.89
N TYR A 357 -23.74 17.21 -8.11
CA TYR A 357 -24.09 17.13 -6.69
C TYR A 357 -23.49 18.28 -5.88
N ILE A 358 -22.21 18.57 -6.09
CA ILE A 358 -21.49 19.63 -5.33
C ILE A 358 -22.08 21.01 -5.60
N LYS A 359 -22.49 21.30 -6.85
CA LYS A 359 -23.15 22.58 -7.22
C LYS A 359 -24.43 22.88 -6.44
N LYS A 360 -25.06 21.91 -5.80
CA LYS A 360 -26.22 22.12 -4.93
C LYS A 360 -25.83 22.75 -3.58
N TRP A 361 -24.54 22.72 -3.22
CA TRP A 361 -23.99 23.20 -1.95
C TRP A 361 -23.14 24.49 -2.08
N SER A 362 -23.05 25.01 -3.32
CA SER A 362 -22.27 26.21 -3.67
C SER A 362 -23.09 27.48 -3.49
#